data_4ed5bac657b60775fc893e133580f63b
#
_entry.id   4ed5bac657b60775fc893e133580f63b
#
_cell.length_a   1.000
_cell.length_b   1.000
_cell.length_c   1.000
_cell.angle_alpha   90.00
_cell.angle_beta   90.00
_cell.angle_gamma   90.00
#
_symmetry.space_group_name_H-M   'P 1'
#
loop_
_entity.id
_entity.type
_entity.pdbx_description
1 polymer ?
#
loop_
_entity_poly.entity_id
_entity_poly.type
_entity_poly.pdbx_seq_one_letter_code
_entity_poly.pdbx_strand_id
1 'polypeptide(L)'
;MLQKREEIFKKISQREYSSAVTSINDLKEKEFSGKKLSDPERIALSNFDKFRISELNATTDDNSFHNRYRELQVIANLGDFREFLDDKYARL
;
A
#
# COMPACT_ATOMS: atom_id res chain seq x y z
N MET A 1 -9.87 4.98 -11.66
CA MET A 1 -9.08 3.88 -11.07
C MET A 1 -7.66 3.84 -11.57
N LEU A 2 -7.45 3.86 -12.89
CA LEU A 2 -6.10 3.94 -13.46
C LEU A 2 -5.34 5.17 -12.98
N GLN A 3 -6.00 6.33 -12.95
CA GLN A 3 -5.39 7.58 -12.49
C GLN A 3 -4.92 7.50 -11.05
N LYS A 4 -5.72 6.88 -10.17
CA LYS A 4 -5.39 6.75 -8.76
C LYS A 4 -4.13 5.89 -8.57
N ARG A 5 -4.02 4.80 -9.32
CA ARG A 5 -2.86 3.92 -9.29
C ARG A 5 -1.62 4.60 -9.83
N GLU A 6 -1.77 5.33 -10.94
CA GLU A 6 -0.68 6.07 -11.55
C GLU A 6 -0.15 7.15 -10.61
N GLU A 7 -1.03 7.82 -9.86
CA GLU A 7 -0.63 8.78 -8.83
C GLU A 7 0.26 8.13 -7.77
N ILE A 8 -0.12 6.94 -7.30
CA ILE A 8 0.65 6.24 -6.27
C ILE A 8 2.04 5.89 -6.80
N PHE A 9 2.12 5.33 -8.01
CA PHE A 9 3.41 5.00 -8.62
C PHE A 9 4.26 6.23 -8.88
N LYS A 10 3.66 7.33 -9.28
CA LYS A 10 4.38 8.58 -9.48
C LYS A 10 4.98 9.08 -8.17
N LYS A 11 4.23 9.00 -7.08
CA LYS A 11 4.73 9.39 -5.75
C LYS A 11 5.87 8.48 -5.31
N ILE A 12 5.74 7.18 -5.54
CA ILE A 12 6.79 6.20 -5.23
C ILE A 12 8.07 6.55 -5.98
N SER A 13 7.97 6.81 -7.29
CA SER A 13 9.12 7.17 -8.12
C SER A 13 9.83 8.43 -7.61
N GLN A 14 9.06 9.42 -7.16
CA GLN A 14 9.63 10.64 -6.60
C GLN A 14 10.33 10.40 -5.27
N ARG A 15 9.93 9.37 -4.54
CA ARG A 15 10.46 9.06 -3.22
C ARG A 15 11.53 7.99 -3.22
N GLU A 16 11.81 7.37 -4.36
CA GLU A 16 12.79 6.28 -4.40
C GLU A 16 14.19 6.68 -3.95
N TYR A 17 14.49 7.97 -4.02
CA TYR A 17 15.77 8.51 -3.56
C TYR A 17 15.70 9.03 -2.12
N SER A 18 14.55 8.96 -1.49
CA SER A 18 14.40 9.38 -0.10
C SER A 18 14.84 8.25 0.82
N SER A 19 15.75 8.54 1.74
CA SER A 19 16.30 7.54 2.65
C SER A 19 15.42 7.23 3.84
N ALA A 20 14.28 7.90 4.02
CA ALA A 20 13.51 7.85 5.28
C ALA A 20 12.06 7.44 5.11
N VAL A 21 11.74 6.67 4.09
CA VAL A 21 10.36 6.21 3.87
C VAL A 21 10.14 4.89 4.61
N THR A 22 9.09 4.84 5.42
CA THR A 22 8.61 3.61 6.05
C THR A 22 7.48 3.06 5.21
N SER A 23 7.63 1.84 4.72
CA SER A 23 6.64 1.21 3.86
C SER A 23 5.63 0.38 4.64
N ILE A 24 4.58 -0.07 3.97
CA ILE A 24 3.61 -1.00 4.55
C ILE A 24 4.32 -2.29 5.00
N ASN A 25 5.24 -2.80 4.22
CA ASN A 25 5.98 -4.02 4.59
C ASN A 25 6.88 -3.80 5.80
N ASP A 26 7.43 -2.61 5.97
CA ASP A 26 8.19 -2.27 7.18
C ASP A 26 7.29 -2.35 8.41
N LEU A 27 6.05 -1.91 8.31
CA LEU A 27 5.09 -2.00 9.40
C LEU A 27 4.72 -3.45 9.70
N LYS A 28 4.56 -4.27 8.69
CA LYS A 28 4.28 -5.70 8.87
C LYS A 28 5.42 -6.42 9.57
N GLU A 29 6.66 -6.10 9.22
CA GLU A 29 7.82 -6.63 9.90
C GLU A 29 7.88 -6.19 11.36
N LYS A 30 7.59 -4.93 11.62
CA LYS A 30 7.55 -4.38 12.96
C LYS A 30 6.53 -5.13 13.82
N GLU A 31 5.33 -5.34 13.28
CA GLU A 31 4.27 -6.09 13.95
C GLU A 31 4.67 -7.54 14.20
N PHE A 32 5.21 -8.18 13.17
CA PHE A 32 5.64 -9.57 13.24
C PHE A 32 6.74 -9.80 14.28
N SER A 33 7.63 -8.82 14.47
CA SER A 33 8.70 -8.92 15.45
C SER A 33 8.25 -8.57 16.87
N GLY A 34 6.96 -8.38 17.10
CA GLY A 34 6.39 -8.14 18.41
C GLY A 34 6.46 -6.70 18.88
N LYS A 35 6.87 -5.78 18.03
CA LYS A 35 6.91 -4.36 18.38
C LYS A 35 5.51 -3.77 18.24
N LYS A 36 5.20 -2.83 19.15
CA LYS A 36 3.90 -2.17 19.13
C LYS A 36 3.83 -1.14 18.02
N LEU A 37 2.74 -1.19 17.25
CA LEU A 37 2.44 -0.20 16.23
C LEU A 37 1.71 1.00 16.84
N SER A 38 1.98 2.18 16.31
CA SER A 38 1.20 3.37 16.65
C SER A 38 -0.20 3.28 16.02
N ASP A 39 -1.13 4.14 16.44
CA ASP A 39 -2.47 4.18 15.87
C ASP A 39 -2.44 4.51 14.36
N PRO A 40 -1.69 5.53 13.90
CA PRO A 40 -1.58 5.77 12.45
C PRO A 40 -1.02 4.58 11.69
N GLU A 41 -0.04 3.88 12.25
CA GLU A 41 0.53 2.70 11.62
C GLU A 41 -0.51 1.58 11.45
N ARG A 42 -1.31 1.32 12.49
CA ARG A 42 -2.37 0.31 12.42
C ARG A 42 -3.44 0.70 11.41
N ILE A 43 -3.82 1.97 11.39
CA ILE A 43 -4.82 2.48 10.45
C ILE A 43 -4.33 2.31 9.01
N ALA A 44 -3.07 2.64 8.75
CA ALA A 44 -2.48 2.49 7.43
C ALA A 44 -2.48 1.04 6.96
N LEU A 45 -2.13 0.09 7.85
CA LEU A 45 -2.16 -1.33 7.51
C LEU A 45 -3.57 -1.79 7.16
N SER A 46 -4.56 -1.40 7.97
CA SER A 46 -5.96 -1.74 7.72
C SER A 46 -6.44 -1.16 6.39
N ASN A 47 -6.12 0.09 6.12
CA ASN A 47 -6.51 0.77 4.89
C ASN A 47 -5.84 0.14 3.67
N PHE A 48 -4.58 -0.23 3.78
CA PHE A 48 -3.88 -0.90 2.69
C PHE A 48 -4.53 -2.26 2.38
N ASP A 49 -4.92 -3.03 3.40
CA ASP A 49 -5.61 -4.29 3.18
C ASP A 49 -6.93 -4.10 2.44
N LYS A 50 -7.70 -3.08 2.80
CA LYS A 50 -8.94 -2.74 2.10
C LYS A 50 -8.66 -2.38 0.64
N PHE A 51 -7.65 -1.56 0.41
CA PHE A 51 -7.24 -1.17 -0.94
C PHE A 51 -6.83 -2.39 -1.76
N ARG A 52 -5.98 -3.24 -1.19
CA ARG A 52 -5.50 -4.46 -1.84
C ARG A 52 -6.65 -5.37 -2.26
N ILE A 53 -7.57 -5.63 -1.33
CA ILE A 53 -8.73 -6.50 -1.58
C ILE A 53 -9.62 -5.89 -2.67
N SER A 54 -9.89 -4.59 -2.58
CA SER A 54 -10.70 -3.90 -3.57
C SER A 54 -10.10 -3.97 -4.97
N GLU A 55 -8.79 -3.77 -5.07
CA GLU A 55 -8.09 -3.79 -6.36
C GLU A 55 -8.05 -5.19 -6.95
N LEU A 56 -7.82 -6.21 -6.15
CA LEU A 56 -7.79 -7.59 -6.62
C LEU A 56 -9.17 -8.09 -7.02
N ASN A 57 -10.21 -7.69 -6.29
CA ASN A 57 -11.58 -8.06 -6.62
C ASN A 57 -12.08 -7.41 -7.92
N ALA A 58 -11.45 -6.32 -8.34
CA ALA A 58 -11.80 -5.65 -9.59
C ALA A 58 -11.21 -6.35 -10.83
N THR A 59 -10.32 -7.33 -10.64
CA THR A 59 -9.74 -8.06 -11.77
C THR A 59 -10.71 -9.14 -12.27
N THR A 60 -10.66 -9.41 -13.59
CA THR A 60 -11.60 -10.34 -14.23
C THR A 60 -10.94 -11.60 -14.77
N ASP A 61 -9.62 -11.64 -14.81
CA ASP A 61 -8.87 -12.79 -15.32
C ASP A 61 -7.55 -12.97 -14.57
N ASP A 62 -6.91 -14.13 -14.74
CA ASP A 62 -5.69 -14.48 -14.00
C ASP A 62 -4.52 -13.54 -14.32
N ASN A 63 -4.36 -13.15 -15.57
CA ASN A 63 -3.26 -12.25 -15.93
C ASN A 63 -3.42 -10.89 -15.28
N SER A 64 -4.62 -10.34 -15.32
CA SER A 64 -4.92 -9.07 -14.66
C SER A 64 -4.71 -9.17 -13.15
N PHE A 65 -5.12 -10.28 -12.54
CA PHE A 65 -4.93 -10.52 -11.11
C PHE A 65 -3.44 -10.53 -10.76
N HIS A 66 -2.63 -11.30 -11.47
CA HIS A 66 -1.20 -11.40 -11.19
C HIS A 66 -0.47 -10.07 -11.40
N ASN A 67 -0.82 -9.35 -12.45
CA ASN A 67 -0.23 -8.03 -12.69
C ASN A 67 -0.59 -7.05 -11.56
N ARG A 68 -1.84 -7.05 -11.14
CA ARG A 68 -2.29 -6.18 -10.06
C ARG A 68 -1.62 -6.56 -8.74
N TYR A 69 -1.48 -7.86 -8.48
CA TYR A 69 -0.81 -8.35 -7.28
C TYR A 69 0.62 -7.84 -7.20
N ARG A 70 1.36 -7.91 -8.32
CA ARG A 70 2.73 -7.42 -8.38
C ARG A 70 2.81 -5.92 -8.14
N GLU A 71 1.89 -5.15 -8.73
CA GLU A 71 1.84 -3.71 -8.50
C GLU A 71 1.59 -3.38 -7.04
N LEU A 72 0.70 -4.11 -6.39
CA LEU A 72 0.41 -3.92 -4.97
C LEU A 72 1.61 -4.25 -4.10
N GLN A 73 2.40 -5.27 -4.47
CA GLN A 73 3.64 -5.58 -3.77
C GLN A 73 4.65 -4.46 -3.88
N VAL A 74 4.78 -3.86 -5.05
CA VAL A 74 5.67 -2.71 -5.26
C VAL A 74 5.24 -1.54 -4.37
N ILE A 75 3.96 -1.25 -4.33
CA ILE A 75 3.41 -0.19 -3.50
C ILE A 75 3.70 -0.47 -2.02
N ALA A 76 3.50 -1.71 -1.58
CA ALA A 76 3.73 -2.09 -0.19
C ALA A 76 5.21 -2.04 0.20
N ASN A 77 6.11 -2.28 -0.73
CA ASN A 77 7.56 -2.28 -0.47
C ASN A 77 8.18 -0.90 -0.54
N LEU A 78 7.70 -0.05 -1.43
CA LEU A 78 8.37 1.22 -1.75
C LEU A 78 7.61 2.47 -1.34
N GLY A 79 6.28 2.37 -1.22
CA GLY A 79 5.45 3.52 -0.87
C GLY A 79 5.54 3.86 0.61
N ASP A 80 5.33 5.13 0.91
CA ASP A 80 5.24 5.61 2.29
C ASP A 80 3.89 5.17 2.87
N PHE A 81 3.89 4.54 4.05
CA PHE A 81 2.65 4.08 4.68
C PHE A 81 1.65 5.21 4.92
N ARG A 82 2.14 6.44 5.08
CA ARG A 82 1.28 7.60 5.34
C ARG A 82 0.33 7.91 4.18
N GLU A 83 0.62 7.43 2.99
CA GLU A 83 -0.30 7.53 1.85
C GLU A 83 -1.65 6.85 2.16
N PHE A 84 -1.63 5.80 2.98
CA PHE A 84 -2.84 5.05 3.31
C PHE A 84 -3.59 5.60 4.50
N LEU A 85 -3.17 6.76 5.01
CA LEU A 85 -3.95 7.50 6.01
C LEU A 85 -5.03 8.38 5.39
N ASP A 86 -5.04 8.49 4.07
CA ASP A 86 -6.06 9.24 3.35
C ASP A 86 -7.44 8.58 3.52
N ASP A 87 -8.46 9.38 3.78
CA ASP A 87 -9.84 8.91 4.00
C ASP A 87 -10.39 8.08 2.85
N LYS A 88 -9.94 8.32 1.63
CA LYS A 88 -10.40 7.54 0.47
C LYS A 88 -10.15 6.04 0.62
N TYR A 89 -9.08 5.65 1.32
CA TYR A 89 -8.78 4.24 1.56
C TYR A 89 -9.61 3.66 2.71
N ALA A 90 -9.98 4.48 3.67
CA ALA A 90 -10.81 4.03 4.79
C ALA A 90 -12.24 3.69 4.35
N ARG A 91 -12.68 4.24 3.22
CA ARG A 91 -14.04 4.03 2.67
C ARG A 91 -14.17 2.85 1.72
N LEU A 92 -13.12 2.14 1.46
CA LEU A 92 -13.15 1.01 0.53
C LEU A 92 -13.89 -0.20 1.07
#